data_74988f3f4528d87a92432d0cdfddb75f
#
_entry.id   74988f3f4528d87a92432d0cdfddb75f
#
_cell.length_a   1.000
_cell.length_b   1.000
_cell.length_c   1.000
_cell.angle_alpha   90.00
_cell.angle_beta   90.00
_cell.angle_gamma   90.00
#
_symmetry.space_group_name_H-M   'P 1'
#
loop_
_entity.id
_entity.type
_entity.pdbx_description
1 polymer ?
#
loop_
_entity_poly.entity_id
_entity_poly.type
_entity_poly.pdbx_seq_one_letter_code
_entity_poly.pdbx_strand_id
1 'polypeptide(L)'
;MNSNWEPSRVEHKIGINFKHNQTLRLALIHPSYAKLISEPEIDNQRLELLGEKIFNLVVVDYIYHNFSHFQVGKQKALRDKLLEPDRLTNLWYDLQLGEFYPFLGLKEERHRLRVKQSNPFEKAFKALVGAIYIDRGFSQTRNWLQKRLIVPLLKRYLKPELEHSPTDKHLQFLGSALLQGVATDYLYDRVLLASPSILKSLARTITSKDSQSEYLKLSDSIWTDMFSEQTKPKSYKVLLAKIFLQFNEQNSKSSFRQTSSYFAKNCLDDDEIMAQAIALLLKNGKAQKWIIHKVMGYPSNKYNEGREKYYELIDESKSSN
;
A
#
# COMPACT_ATOMS: atom_id res chain seq x y z
N MET A 1 23.97 -5.66 -17.34
CA MET A 1 22.55 -5.34 -17.58
C MET A 1 21.94 -6.53 -18.28
N ASN A 2 20.79 -7.04 -17.82
CA ASN A 2 20.10 -8.10 -18.53
C ASN A 2 19.68 -7.55 -19.91
N SER A 3 20.30 -8.04 -20.97
CA SER A 3 20.10 -7.62 -22.35
C SER A 3 18.67 -7.88 -22.87
N ASN A 4 17.83 -8.53 -22.08
CA ASN A 4 16.47 -8.95 -22.44
C ASN A 4 15.36 -8.15 -21.74
N TRP A 5 15.67 -6.98 -21.14
CA TRP A 5 14.62 -6.13 -20.56
C TRP A 5 13.83 -5.44 -21.68
N GLU A 6 12.62 -5.92 -21.89
CA GLU A 6 11.64 -5.33 -22.80
C GLU A 6 10.34 -5.10 -22.03
N PRO A 7 10.01 -3.84 -21.62
CA PRO A 7 8.77 -3.53 -20.92
C PRO A 7 7.54 -4.06 -21.63
N SER A 8 7.47 -3.89 -22.95
CA SER A 8 6.35 -4.31 -23.80
C SER A 8 6.01 -5.80 -23.67
N ARG A 9 7.00 -6.67 -23.47
CA ARG A 9 6.76 -8.10 -23.25
C ARG A 9 6.04 -8.37 -21.92
N VAL A 10 6.43 -7.66 -20.87
CA VAL A 10 5.77 -7.78 -19.55
C VAL A 10 4.37 -7.19 -19.65
N GLU A 11 4.22 -6.00 -20.22
CA GLU A 11 2.94 -5.31 -20.41
C GLU A 11 1.93 -6.18 -21.17
N HIS A 12 2.38 -6.82 -22.25
CA HIS A 12 1.53 -7.73 -23.01
C HIS A 12 1.04 -8.92 -22.18
N LYS A 13 1.91 -9.52 -21.37
CA LYS A 13 1.59 -10.67 -20.50
C LYS A 13 0.62 -10.30 -19.39
N ILE A 14 0.84 -9.15 -18.73
CA ILE A 14 -0.06 -8.69 -17.67
C ILE A 14 -1.34 -8.04 -18.23
N GLY A 15 -1.33 -7.58 -19.48
CA GLY A 15 -2.45 -6.90 -20.13
C GLY A 15 -2.65 -5.47 -19.64
N ILE A 16 -1.56 -4.78 -19.25
CA ILE A 16 -1.55 -3.38 -18.81
C ILE A 16 -0.34 -2.69 -19.43
N ASN A 17 -0.58 -1.55 -20.09
CA ASN A 17 0.49 -0.66 -20.53
C ASN A 17 0.82 0.35 -19.45
N PHE A 18 2.09 0.53 -19.14
CA PHE A 18 2.59 1.52 -18.18
C PHE A 18 2.83 2.86 -18.87
N LYS A 19 2.56 3.94 -18.13
CA LYS A 19 2.97 5.30 -18.55
C LYS A 19 4.47 5.50 -18.31
N HIS A 20 4.99 4.90 -17.24
CA HIS A 20 6.37 5.01 -16.79
C HIS A 20 6.99 3.63 -16.63
N ASN A 21 7.71 3.17 -17.66
CA ASN A 21 8.35 1.86 -17.69
C ASN A 21 9.36 1.64 -16.53
N GLN A 22 9.87 2.74 -15.96
CA GLN A 22 10.76 2.66 -14.80
C GLN A 22 10.04 2.13 -13.56
N THR A 23 8.76 2.46 -13.36
CA THR A 23 7.96 1.94 -12.24
C THR A 23 7.75 0.43 -12.40
N LEU A 24 7.48 -0.04 -13.61
CA LEU A 24 7.39 -1.47 -13.89
C LEU A 24 8.73 -2.18 -13.64
N ARG A 25 9.84 -1.60 -14.13
CA ARG A 25 11.19 -2.15 -13.91
C ARG A 25 11.50 -2.26 -12.43
N LEU A 26 11.23 -1.22 -11.65
CA LEU A 26 11.47 -1.19 -10.20
C LEU A 26 10.73 -2.32 -9.48
N ALA A 27 9.48 -2.61 -9.86
CA ALA A 27 8.71 -3.71 -9.27
C ALA A 27 9.37 -5.09 -9.46
N LEU A 28 10.22 -5.24 -10.47
CA LEU A 28 10.88 -6.49 -10.83
C LEU A 28 12.28 -6.61 -10.24
N ILE A 29 12.84 -5.56 -9.65
CA ILE A 29 14.20 -5.56 -9.09
C ILE A 29 14.17 -6.12 -7.66
N HIS A 30 14.68 -7.33 -7.48
CA HIS A 30 14.86 -7.90 -6.15
C HIS A 30 16.07 -7.24 -5.43
N PRO A 31 16.04 -7.10 -4.08
CA PRO A 31 17.15 -6.49 -3.32
C PRO A 31 18.52 -7.09 -3.58
N SER A 32 18.60 -8.39 -3.89
CA SER A 32 19.86 -9.04 -4.21
C SER A 32 20.45 -8.57 -5.55
N TYR A 33 19.59 -8.25 -6.52
CA TYR A 33 20.03 -7.67 -7.80
C TYR A 33 20.45 -6.20 -7.63
N ALA A 34 19.71 -5.43 -6.86
CA ALA A 34 20.04 -4.05 -6.54
C ALA A 34 21.44 -3.92 -5.90
N LYS A 35 21.78 -4.85 -4.98
CA LYS A 35 23.12 -4.96 -4.41
C LYS A 35 24.19 -5.32 -5.44
N LEU A 36 23.88 -6.22 -6.38
CA LEU A 36 24.80 -6.65 -7.43
C LEU A 36 25.19 -5.49 -8.36
N ILE A 37 24.25 -4.61 -8.66
CA ILE A 37 24.48 -3.42 -9.51
C ILE A 37 24.96 -2.19 -8.74
N SER A 38 25.26 -2.34 -7.44
CA SER A 38 25.71 -1.26 -6.53
C SER A 38 24.68 -0.14 -6.34
N GLU A 39 23.40 -0.43 -6.53
CA GLU A 39 22.26 0.47 -6.33
C GLU A 39 21.29 -0.09 -5.27
N PRO A 40 21.70 -0.30 -4.01
CA PRO A 40 20.92 -1.02 -3.01
C PRO A 40 19.61 -0.31 -2.61
N GLU A 41 19.45 0.94 -2.99
CA GLU A 41 18.24 1.73 -2.71
C GLU A 41 17.17 1.58 -3.81
N ILE A 42 17.53 0.96 -4.95
CA ILE A 42 16.65 0.76 -6.10
C ILE A 42 16.19 -0.70 -6.12
N ASP A 43 15.25 -1.04 -5.26
CA ASP A 43 14.63 -2.36 -5.19
C ASP A 43 13.09 -2.30 -5.08
N ASN A 44 12.45 -3.46 -5.16
CA ASN A 44 11.01 -3.57 -5.17
C ASN A 44 10.34 -3.58 -3.78
N GLN A 45 11.06 -3.52 -2.67
CA GLN A 45 10.51 -3.73 -1.34
C GLN A 45 9.48 -2.67 -0.92
N ARG A 46 9.67 -1.41 -1.32
CA ARG A 46 8.70 -0.34 -1.04
C ARG A 46 7.41 -0.56 -1.82
N LEU A 47 7.52 -0.92 -3.10
CA LEU A 47 6.37 -1.28 -3.94
C LEU A 47 5.68 -2.55 -3.44
N GLU A 48 6.42 -3.55 -2.96
CA GLU A 48 5.87 -4.74 -2.30
C GLU A 48 4.99 -4.36 -1.12
N LEU A 49 5.49 -3.49 -0.23
CA LEU A 49 4.74 -3.04 0.95
C LEU A 49 3.45 -2.31 0.57
N LEU A 50 3.54 -1.35 -0.36
CA LEU A 50 2.37 -0.61 -0.86
C LEU A 50 1.38 -1.56 -1.55
N GLY A 51 1.88 -2.38 -2.46
CA GLY A 51 1.06 -3.33 -3.21
C GLY A 51 0.36 -4.36 -2.33
N GLU A 52 0.99 -4.81 -1.24
CA GLU A 52 0.35 -5.67 -0.24
C GLU A 52 -0.90 -5.00 0.35
N LYS A 53 -0.81 -3.72 0.72
CA LYS A 53 -1.94 -3.01 1.35
C LYS A 53 -3.05 -2.68 0.34
N ILE A 54 -2.68 -2.24 -0.85
CA ILE A 54 -3.63 -1.99 -1.94
C ILE A 54 -4.33 -3.29 -2.37
N PHE A 55 -3.58 -4.39 -2.50
CA PHE A 55 -4.17 -5.67 -2.85
C PHE A 55 -5.15 -6.17 -1.76
N ASN A 56 -4.75 -6.11 -0.48
CA ASN A 56 -5.64 -6.45 0.61
C ASN A 56 -6.92 -5.60 0.59
N LEU A 57 -6.80 -4.30 0.35
CA LEU A 57 -7.95 -3.40 0.24
C LEU A 57 -8.89 -3.80 -0.90
N VAL A 58 -8.36 -4.07 -2.10
CA VAL A 58 -9.17 -4.48 -3.26
C VAL A 58 -9.92 -5.80 -2.97
N VAL A 59 -9.26 -6.74 -2.32
CA VAL A 59 -9.89 -8.02 -1.92
C VAL A 59 -11.01 -7.79 -0.91
N VAL A 60 -10.75 -6.99 0.12
CA VAL A 60 -11.74 -6.70 1.18
C VAL A 60 -12.93 -5.91 0.63
N ASP A 61 -12.68 -4.92 -0.22
CA ASP A 61 -13.70 -4.14 -0.91
C ASP A 61 -14.62 -5.04 -1.75
N TYR A 62 -14.03 -5.94 -2.53
CA TYR A 62 -14.80 -6.92 -3.32
C TYR A 62 -15.65 -7.85 -2.43
N ILE A 63 -15.06 -8.36 -1.34
CA ILE A 63 -15.76 -9.25 -0.40
C ILE A 63 -16.89 -8.50 0.30
N TYR A 64 -16.67 -7.27 0.71
CA TYR A 64 -17.67 -6.43 1.35
C TYR A 64 -18.92 -6.26 0.47
N HIS A 65 -18.74 -5.95 -0.81
CA HIS A 65 -19.85 -5.71 -1.73
C HIS A 65 -20.56 -7.00 -2.19
N ASN A 66 -19.83 -8.11 -2.34
CA ASN A 66 -20.39 -9.32 -2.95
C ASN A 66 -20.72 -10.43 -1.95
N PHE A 67 -20.28 -10.32 -0.69
CA PHE A 67 -20.44 -11.35 0.35
C PHE A 67 -20.92 -10.77 1.69
N SER A 68 -21.72 -9.71 1.67
CA SER A 68 -22.28 -9.07 2.87
C SER A 68 -23.14 -10.04 3.69
N HIS A 69 -23.71 -11.07 3.06
CA HIS A 69 -24.46 -12.14 3.72
C HIS A 69 -23.58 -13.12 4.52
N PHE A 70 -22.25 -13.09 4.37
CA PHE A 70 -21.34 -13.89 5.17
C PHE A 70 -20.97 -13.18 6.46
N GLN A 71 -20.90 -13.93 7.57
CA GLN A 71 -20.29 -13.41 8.79
C GLN A 71 -18.83 -13.00 8.54
N VAL A 72 -18.36 -11.98 9.26
CA VAL A 72 -17.01 -11.42 9.10
C VAL A 72 -15.89 -12.47 9.24
N GLY A 73 -16.07 -13.50 10.07
CA GLY A 73 -15.12 -14.62 10.16
C GLY A 73 -14.94 -15.34 8.83
N LYS A 74 -16.05 -15.61 8.10
CA LYS A 74 -16.01 -16.24 6.77
C LYS A 74 -15.44 -15.29 5.71
N GLN A 75 -15.74 -14.00 5.80
CA GLN A 75 -15.14 -12.98 4.93
C GLN A 75 -13.62 -12.92 5.09
N LYS A 76 -13.12 -12.95 6.34
CA LYS A 76 -11.68 -13.02 6.63
C LYS A 76 -11.04 -14.29 6.05
N ALA A 77 -11.67 -15.44 6.21
CA ALA A 77 -11.16 -16.69 5.64
C ALA A 77 -11.09 -16.64 4.10
N LEU A 78 -12.07 -16.01 3.42
CA LEU A 78 -12.01 -15.79 1.98
C LEU A 78 -10.85 -14.87 1.59
N ARG A 79 -10.67 -13.76 2.32
CA ARG A 79 -9.55 -12.84 2.12
C ARG A 79 -8.21 -13.58 2.24
N ASP A 80 -8.01 -14.30 3.34
CA ASP A 80 -6.76 -15.00 3.61
C ASP A 80 -6.44 -16.03 2.52
N LYS A 81 -7.46 -16.73 2.03
CA LYS A 81 -7.32 -17.66 0.91
C LYS A 81 -6.91 -16.98 -0.41
N LEU A 82 -7.40 -15.76 -0.67
CA LEU A 82 -7.02 -14.99 -1.86
C LEU A 82 -5.60 -14.44 -1.77
N LEU A 83 -5.13 -14.12 -0.56
CA LEU A 83 -3.82 -13.54 -0.29
C LEU A 83 -2.74 -14.60 0.00
N GLU A 84 -3.07 -15.87 -0.12
CA GLU A 84 -2.16 -16.98 0.17
C GLU A 84 -0.90 -16.93 -0.73
N PRO A 85 0.32 -17.03 -0.16
CA PRO A 85 1.58 -16.88 -0.90
C PRO A 85 1.72 -17.80 -2.11
N ASP A 86 1.36 -19.10 -1.94
CA ASP A 86 1.45 -20.08 -3.01
C ASP A 86 0.52 -19.74 -4.19
N ARG A 87 -0.63 -19.14 -3.90
CA ARG A 87 -1.56 -18.68 -4.93
C ARG A 87 -1.00 -17.52 -5.73
N LEU A 88 -0.37 -16.56 -5.07
CA LEU A 88 0.25 -15.42 -5.74
C LEU A 88 1.43 -15.86 -6.60
N THR A 89 2.17 -16.84 -6.12
CA THR A 89 3.23 -17.49 -6.88
C THR A 89 2.68 -18.19 -8.13
N ASN A 90 1.60 -18.96 -8.00
CA ASN A 90 0.98 -19.62 -9.13
C ASN A 90 0.48 -18.59 -10.16
N LEU A 91 -0.14 -17.49 -9.70
CA LEU A 91 -0.58 -16.43 -10.59
C LEU A 91 0.58 -15.77 -11.35
N TRP A 92 1.75 -15.64 -10.72
CA TRP A 92 2.96 -15.17 -11.40
C TRP A 92 3.33 -16.08 -12.59
N TYR A 93 3.27 -17.39 -12.40
CA TYR A 93 3.52 -18.35 -13.48
C TYR A 93 2.40 -18.34 -14.53
N ASP A 94 1.14 -18.21 -14.13
CA ASP A 94 0.00 -18.09 -15.04
C ASP A 94 0.10 -16.85 -15.94
N LEU A 95 0.70 -15.76 -15.42
CA LEU A 95 1.05 -14.57 -16.21
C LEU A 95 2.25 -14.78 -17.12
N GLN A 96 2.85 -15.97 -17.13
CA GLN A 96 4.04 -16.32 -17.93
C GLN A 96 5.22 -15.37 -17.74
N LEU A 97 5.35 -14.75 -16.58
CA LEU A 97 6.47 -13.90 -16.23
C LEU A 97 7.75 -14.71 -15.90
N GLY A 98 7.57 -15.95 -15.50
CA GLY A 98 8.52 -17.06 -15.44
C GLY A 98 9.93 -16.73 -15.01
N GLU A 99 10.91 -17.30 -15.73
CA GLU A 99 12.33 -17.28 -15.35
C GLU A 99 13.02 -15.93 -15.57
N PHE A 100 12.44 -15.06 -16.39
CA PHE A 100 13.05 -13.77 -16.73
C PHE A 100 12.88 -12.72 -15.62
N TYR A 101 11.89 -12.89 -14.76
CA TYR A 101 11.53 -11.93 -13.71
C TYR A 101 11.16 -12.68 -12.42
N PRO A 102 11.47 -12.12 -11.23
CA PRO A 102 12.17 -10.86 -10.97
C PRO A 102 13.66 -10.90 -11.30
N PHE A 103 14.30 -9.75 -11.44
CA PHE A 103 15.76 -9.65 -11.53
C PHE A 103 16.38 -10.06 -10.20
N LEU A 104 17.11 -11.15 -10.19
CA LEU A 104 17.74 -11.76 -9.00
C LEU A 104 19.25 -11.66 -9.05
N GLY A 105 19.91 -11.60 -7.87
CA GLY A 105 21.33 -11.79 -7.76
C GLY A 105 21.70 -13.26 -7.92
N LEU A 106 22.97 -13.53 -8.30
CA LEU A 106 23.45 -14.86 -8.65
C LEU A 106 23.27 -15.93 -7.54
N LYS A 107 23.37 -15.52 -6.26
CA LYS A 107 23.15 -16.44 -5.13
C LYS A 107 21.69 -16.84 -4.99
N GLU A 108 20.79 -15.88 -5.07
CA GLU A 108 19.35 -16.08 -4.96
C GLU A 108 18.81 -16.86 -6.15
N GLU A 109 19.35 -16.65 -7.34
CA GLU A 109 19.00 -17.42 -8.52
C GLU A 109 19.34 -18.90 -8.37
N ARG A 110 20.52 -19.21 -7.80
CA ARG A 110 20.92 -20.58 -7.46
C ARG A 110 20.11 -21.15 -6.29
N HIS A 111 19.77 -20.33 -5.30
CA HIS A 111 19.02 -20.72 -4.12
C HIS A 111 17.54 -20.98 -4.43
N ARG A 112 16.94 -20.20 -5.34
CA ARG A 112 15.59 -20.39 -5.87
C ARG A 112 15.32 -21.82 -6.32
N LEU A 113 16.34 -22.46 -6.90
CA LEU A 113 16.25 -23.83 -7.39
C LEU A 113 16.31 -24.88 -6.28
N ARG A 114 16.68 -24.52 -5.05
CA ARG A 114 16.98 -25.48 -3.97
C ARG A 114 16.08 -25.41 -2.74
N VAL A 115 15.43 -24.27 -2.46
CA VAL A 115 14.73 -24.07 -1.16
C VAL A 115 13.36 -23.41 -1.35
N LYS A 116 12.34 -24.02 -0.75
CA LYS A 116 10.96 -23.50 -0.71
C LYS A 116 10.75 -22.28 0.21
N GLN A 117 11.81 -21.71 0.81
CA GLN A 117 11.69 -20.57 1.72
C GLN A 117 11.75 -19.24 0.97
N SER A 118 10.80 -18.35 1.27
CA SER A 118 10.57 -17.01 0.70
C SER A 118 10.62 -16.99 -0.83
N ASN A 119 9.51 -17.37 -1.43
CA ASN A 119 9.37 -17.33 -2.88
C ASN A 119 9.44 -15.87 -3.39
N PRO A 120 10.42 -15.49 -4.20
CA PRO A 120 10.58 -14.14 -4.71
C PRO A 120 9.41 -13.71 -5.61
N PHE A 121 8.65 -14.65 -6.14
CA PHE A 121 7.54 -14.38 -7.06
C PHE A 121 6.30 -13.81 -6.36
N GLU A 122 5.99 -14.27 -5.15
CA GLU A 122 4.92 -13.71 -4.33
C GLU A 122 5.19 -12.23 -4.03
N LYS A 123 6.43 -11.91 -3.63
CA LYS A 123 6.87 -10.55 -3.36
C LYS A 123 6.88 -9.69 -4.62
N ALA A 124 7.40 -10.23 -5.73
CA ALA A 124 7.39 -9.55 -7.02
C ALA A 124 5.97 -9.29 -7.53
N PHE A 125 5.03 -10.22 -7.30
CA PHE A 125 3.63 -10.01 -7.62
C PHE A 125 3.02 -8.84 -6.82
N LYS A 126 3.27 -8.78 -5.50
CA LYS A 126 2.83 -7.66 -4.67
C LYS A 126 3.46 -6.35 -5.13
N ALA A 127 4.75 -6.34 -5.46
CA ALA A 127 5.42 -5.16 -6.00
C ALA A 127 4.84 -4.73 -7.36
N LEU A 128 4.47 -5.68 -8.22
CA LEU A 128 3.77 -5.41 -9.48
C LEU A 128 2.41 -4.75 -9.24
N VAL A 129 1.63 -5.22 -8.25
CA VAL A 129 0.38 -4.56 -7.84
C VAL A 129 0.63 -3.12 -7.40
N GLY A 130 1.68 -2.88 -6.60
CA GLY A 130 2.10 -1.54 -6.19
C GLY A 130 2.48 -0.65 -7.37
N ALA A 131 3.20 -1.19 -8.33
CA ALA A 131 3.59 -0.47 -9.55
C ALA A 131 2.37 -0.12 -10.43
N ILE A 132 1.44 -1.03 -10.62
CA ILE A 132 0.18 -0.77 -11.34
C ILE A 132 -0.59 0.34 -10.62
N TYR A 133 -0.65 0.30 -9.29
CA TYR A 133 -1.32 1.33 -8.50
C TYR A 133 -0.68 2.71 -8.69
N ILE A 134 0.63 2.82 -8.55
CA ILE A 134 1.34 4.10 -8.74
C ILE A 134 1.14 4.66 -10.15
N ASP A 135 1.26 3.81 -11.17
CA ASP A 135 1.22 4.24 -12.58
C ASP A 135 -0.20 4.47 -13.10
N ARG A 136 -1.17 3.65 -12.68
CA ARG A 136 -2.53 3.60 -13.26
C ARG A 136 -3.65 3.95 -12.28
N GLY A 137 -3.32 4.06 -10.98
CA GLY A 137 -4.27 4.38 -9.92
C GLY A 137 -5.12 3.21 -9.45
N PHE A 138 -5.86 3.45 -8.36
CA PHE A 138 -6.63 2.43 -7.65
C PHE A 138 -7.68 1.72 -8.52
N SER A 139 -8.44 2.47 -9.31
CA SER A 139 -9.52 1.91 -10.14
C SER A 139 -9.01 0.89 -11.16
N GLN A 140 -7.90 1.19 -11.84
CA GLN A 140 -7.30 0.26 -12.81
C GLN A 140 -6.72 -0.97 -12.10
N THR A 141 -6.05 -0.79 -10.97
CA THR A 141 -5.51 -1.87 -10.15
C THR A 141 -6.63 -2.79 -9.66
N ARG A 142 -7.74 -2.21 -9.14
CA ARG A 142 -8.93 -2.94 -8.72
C ARG A 142 -9.50 -3.79 -9.85
N ASN A 143 -9.73 -3.20 -11.01
CA ASN A 143 -10.29 -3.90 -12.17
C ASN A 143 -9.38 -5.04 -12.64
N TRP A 144 -8.07 -4.81 -12.66
CA TRP A 144 -7.10 -5.83 -13.06
C TRP A 144 -7.08 -7.02 -12.09
N LEU A 145 -7.00 -6.75 -10.77
CA LEU A 145 -7.03 -7.80 -9.74
C LEU A 145 -8.35 -8.56 -9.72
N GLN A 146 -9.48 -7.87 -9.87
CA GLN A 146 -10.79 -8.51 -9.95
C GLN A 146 -10.87 -9.48 -11.13
N LYS A 147 -10.46 -9.02 -12.32
CA LYS A 147 -10.51 -9.83 -13.53
C LYS A 147 -9.55 -11.01 -13.52
N ARG A 148 -8.34 -10.82 -13.02
CA ARG A 148 -7.27 -11.85 -13.11
C ARG A 148 -7.29 -12.84 -11.96
N LEU A 149 -7.73 -12.45 -10.77
CA LEU A 149 -7.62 -13.27 -9.58
C LEU A 149 -8.96 -13.45 -8.86
N ILE A 150 -9.62 -12.35 -8.48
CA ILE A 150 -10.71 -12.42 -7.49
C ILE A 150 -11.94 -13.12 -8.07
N VAL A 151 -12.43 -12.64 -9.22
CA VAL A 151 -13.63 -13.19 -9.86
C VAL A 151 -13.46 -14.66 -10.25
N PRO A 152 -12.36 -15.08 -10.91
CA PRO A 152 -12.17 -16.49 -11.25
C PRO A 152 -12.20 -17.42 -10.04
N LEU A 153 -11.65 -16.98 -8.90
CA LEU A 153 -11.59 -17.79 -7.68
C LEU A 153 -12.87 -17.79 -6.88
N LEU A 154 -13.58 -16.67 -6.84
CA LEU A 154 -14.77 -16.50 -6.01
C LEU A 154 -16.08 -16.77 -6.75
N LYS A 155 -16.08 -16.89 -8.08
CA LYS A 155 -17.28 -17.11 -8.90
C LYS A 155 -18.15 -18.27 -8.37
N ARG A 156 -17.55 -19.33 -7.90
CA ARG A 156 -18.26 -20.51 -7.34
C ARG A 156 -18.97 -20.25 -6.00
N TYR A 157 -18.61 -19.17 -5.30
CA TYR A 157 -19.21 -18.78 -4.03
C TYR A 157 -20.27 -17.70 -4.19
N LEU A 158 -20.37 -17.07 -5.36
CA LEU A 158 -21.39 -16.09 -5.66
C LEU A 158 -22.74 -16.81 -5.75
N LYS A 159 -23.62 -16.51 -4.83
CA LYS A 159 -25.04 -16.87 -4.91
C LYS A 159 -25.79 -15.64 -5.40
N PRO A 160 -26.65 -15.75 -6.40
CA PRO A 160 -27.57 -14.66 -6.68
C PRO A 160 -28.49 -14.45 -5.48
N GLU A 161 -28.66 -13.20 -5.10
CA GLU A 161 -29.78 -12.72 -4.29
C GLU A 161 -29.87 -13.12 -2.81
N LEU A 162 -28.96 -12.60 -2.00
CA LEU A 162 -29.25 -12.37 -0.60
C LEU A 162 -28.82 -10.93 -0.26
N GLU A 163 -29.73 -9.99 -0.40
CA GLU A 163 -29.51 -8.62 0.12
C GLU A 163 -29.45 -8.69 1.64
N HIS A 164 -28.26 -8.52 2.17
CA HIS A 164 -28.04 -8.33 3.59
C HIS A 164 -27.41 -6.96 3.79
N SER A 165 -28.05 -6.13 4.59
CA SER A 165 -27.46 -4.86 4.99
C SER A 165 -26.17 -5.10 5.78
N PRO A 166 -25.05 -4.47 5.39
CA PRO A 166 -23.80 -4.60 6.11
C PRO A 166 -23.92 -4.12 7.55
N THR A 167 -23.38 -4.87 8.50
CA THR A 167 -23.30 -4.48 9.91
C THR A 167 -22.04 -3.65 10.19
N ASP A 168 -21.96 -3.00 11.36
CA ASP A 168 -20.75 -2.31 11.81
C ASP A 168 -19.50 -3.19 11.78
N LYS A 169 -19.62 -4.51 12.00
CA LYS A 169 -18.51 -5.44 11.92
C LYS A 169 -17.97 -5.57 10.48
N HIS A 170 -18.83 -5.54 9.47
CA HIS A 170 -18.45 -5.52 8.06
C HIS A 170 -17.77 -4.19 7.69
N LEU A 171 -18.33 -3.06 8.16
CA LEU A 171 -17.73 -1.75 7.99
C LEU A 171 -16.35 -1.65 8.70
N GLN A 172 -16.20 -2.22 9.91
CA GLN A 172 -14.90 -2.29 10.58
C GLN A 172 -13.87 -3.12 9.79
N PHE A 173 -14.30 -4.20 9.15
CA PHE A 173 -13.44 -5.04 8.32
C PHE A 173 -12.94 -4.26 7.09
N LEU A 174 -13.85 -3.58 6.36
CA LEU A 174 -13.50 -2.69 5.24
C LEU A 174 -12.63 -1.52 5.71
N GLY A 175 -13.03 -0.83 6.78
CA GLY A 175 -12.29 0.31 7.31
C GLY A 175 -10.90 -0.03 7.84
N SER A 176 -10.69 -1.27 8.31
CA SER A 176 -9.35 -1.74 8.69
C SER A 176 -8.41 -1.87 7.49
N ALA A 177 -8.92 -2.34 6.35
CA ALA A 177 -8.14 -2.42 5.12
C ALA A 177 -7.89 -1.03 4.52
N LEU A 178 -8.91 -0.15 4.55
CA LEU A 178 -8.78 1.25 4.13
C LEU A 178 -7.72 1.99 4.93
N LEU A 179 -7.79 1.93 6.26
CA LEU A 179 -6.83 2.63 7.14
C LEU A 179 -5.39 2.21 6.86
N GLN A 180 -5.14 0.92 6.66
CA GLN A 180 -3.82 0.41 6.27
C GLN A 180 -3.41 0.88 4.86
N GLY A 181 -4.35 0.91 3.93
CA GLY A 181 -4.13 1.36 2.56
C GLY A 181 -3.75 2.84 2.50
N VAL A 182 -4.59 3.72 3.09
CA VAL A 182 -4.35 5.18 3.04
C VAL A 182 -3.11 5.60 3.83
N ALA A 183 -2.82 4.98 4.97
CA ALA A 183 -1.61 5.25 5.75
C ALA A 183 -0.35 4.85 4.98
N THR A 184 -0.36 3.69 4.30
CA THR A 184 0.80 3.25 3.53
C THR A 184 0.98 4.07 2.25
N ASP A 185 -0.11 4.43 1.57
CA ASP A 185 -0.12 5.32 0.41
C ASP A 185 0.50 6.68 0.75
N TYR A 186 0.04 7.31 1.83
CA TYR A 186 0.58 8.56 2.33
C TYR A 186 2.09 8.47 2.63
N LEU A 187 2.51 7.46 3.39
CA LEU A 187 3.92 7.28 3.77
C LEU A 187 4.81 6.96 2.58
N TYR A 188 4.29 6.26 1.57
CA TYR A 188 5.05 5.95 0.37
C TYR A 188 5.50 7.20 -0.36
N ASP A 189 4.61 8.19 -0.48
CA ASP A 189 4.90 9.46 -1.16
C ASP A 189 5.63 10.47 -0.26
N ARG A 190 5.34 10.47 1.05
CA ARG A 190 5.84 11.49 1.98
C ARG A 190 7.25 11.18 2.49
N VAL A 191 7.57 9.91 2.76
CA VAL A 191 8.87 9.49 3.32
C VAL A 191 9.69 8.78 2.25
N LEU A 192 10.36 9.56 1.42
CA LEU A 192 11.11 9.05 0.27
C LEU A 192 12.26 8.13 0.69
N LEU A 193 12.52 7.09 -0.08
CA LEU A 193 13.63 6.14 0.08
C LEU A 193 13.83 5.55 1.50
N ALA A 194 12.89 5.74 2.42
CA ALA A 194 12.90 5.03 3.69
C ALA A 194 12.70 3.53 3.48
N SER A 195 13.37 2.72 4.30
CA SER A 195 13.22 1.27 4.23
C SER A 195 11.80 0.82 4.59
N PRO A 196 11.35 -0.34 4.10
CA PRO A 196 10.05 -0.89 4.45
C PRO A 196 9.84 -1.08 5.96
N SER A 197 10.91 -1.33 6.72
CA SER A 197 10.84 -1.44 8.19
C SER A 197 10.45 -0.12 8.86
N ILE A 198 11.01 0.99 8.38
CA ILE A 198 10.67 2.34 8.86
C ILE A 198 9.23 2.68 8.48
N LEU A 199 8.84 2.46 7.21
CA LEU A 199 7.47 2.70 6.76
C LEU A 199 6.45 1.87 7.57
N LYS A 200 6.75 0.61 7.86
CA LYS A 200 5.91 -0.25 8.72
C LYS A 200 5.81 0.28 10.14
N SER A 201 6.91 0.81 10.71
CA SER A 201 6.90 1.40 12.05
C SER A 201 6.00 2.64 12.09
N LEU A 202 6.19 3.57 11.17
CA LEU A 202 5.35 4.77 11.04
C LEU A 202 3.88 4.42 10.81
N ALA A 203 3.59 3.46 9.93
CA ALA A 203 2.23 3.01 9.68
C ALA A 203 1.57 2.43 10.94
N ARG A 204 2.31 1.74 11.82
CA ARG A 204 1.78 1.26 13.11
C ARG A 204 1.39 2.41 14.03
N THR A 205 2.21 3.46 14.10
CA THR A 205 1.89 4.66 14.89
C THR A 205 0.63 5.33 14.34
N ILE A 206 0.59 5.65 13.05
CA ILE A 206 -0.56 6.27 12.37
C ILE A 206 -1.84 5.45 12.53
N THR A 207 -1.74 4.13 12.54
CA THR A 207 -2.91 3.24 12.66
C THR A 207 -3.15 2.71 14.06
N SER A 208 -2.51 3.26 15.09
CA SER A 208 -2.66 2.87 16.49
C SER A 208 -4.07 3.14 17.00
N LYS A 209 -4.44 2.54 18.14
CA LYS A 209 -5.75 2.79 18.74
C LYS A 209 -5.89 4.22 19.24
N ASP A 210 -4.79 4.79 19.77
CA ASP A 210 -4.76 6.16 20.30
C ASP A 210 -4.95 7.16 19.16
N SER A 211 -4.19 7.03 18.07
CA SER A 211 -4.35 7.85 16.87
C SER A 211 -5.77 7.73 16.27
N GLN A 212 -6.34 6.52 16.22
CA GLN A 212 -7.71 6.34 15.74
C GLN A 212 -8.75 7.06 16.64
N SER A 213 -8.50 7.11 17.95
CA SER A 213 -9.38 7.81 18.89
C SER A 213 -9.31 9.33 18.70
N GLU A 214 -8.13 9.84 18.39
CA GLU A 214 -7.90 11.24 18.06
C GLU A 214 -8.53 11.60 16.72
N TYR A 215 -8.30 10.83 15.68
CA TYR A 215 -8.91 11.04 14.36
C TYR A 215 -10.44 11.05 14.42
N LEU A 216 -11.02 10.22 15.28
CA LEU A 216 -12.45 10.19 15.49
C LEU A 216 -12.98 11.50 16.08
N LYS A 217 -12.22 12.15 17.00
CA LYS A 217 -12.57 13.45 17.58
C LYS A 217 -12.44 14.57 16.53
N LEU A 218 -11.31 14.58 15.78
CA LEU A 218 -11.06 15.58 14.72
C LEU A 218 -12.11 15.54 13.60
N SER A 219 -12.78 14.42 13.42
CA SER A 219 -13.75 14.22 12.34
C SER A 219 -15.18 14.68 12.67
N ASP A 220 -15.43 15.35 13.81
CA ASP A 220 -16.79 15.73 14.25
C ASP A 220 -17.49 16.69 13.28
N SER A 221 -16.83 17.78 12.88
CA SER A 221 -17.41 18.76 11.95
C SER A 221 -17.70 18.14 10.59
N ILE A 222 -16.77 17.34 10.09
CA ILE A 222 -16.87 16.71 8.76
C ILE A 222 -17.98 15.65 8.74
N TRP A 223 -18.13 14.91 9.84
CA TRP A 223 -19.24 13.97 9.97
C TRP A 223 -20.58 14.67 9.84
N THR A 224 -20.76 15.79 10.54
CA THR A 224 -21.98 16.58 10.50
C THR A 224 -22.29 17.09 9.10
N ASP A 225 -21.27 17.53 8.37
CA ASP A 225 -21.41 18.04 7.00
C ASP A 225 -21.77 16.94 5.98
N MET A 226 -21.17 15.75 6.13
CA MET A 226 -21.36 14.63 5.19
C MET A 226 -22.58 13.76 5.51
N PHE A 227 -22.98 13.65 6.78
CA PHE A 227 -23.94 12.66 7.27
C PHE A 227 -24.94 13.28 8.27
N SER A 228 -25.50 14.43 7.95
CA SER A 228 -26.30 15.30 8.83
C SER A 228 -27.40 14.59 9.66
N GLU A 229 -27.94 13.47 9.20
CA GLU A 229 -29.05 12.75 9.85
C GLU A 229 -28.62 11.44 10.55
N GLN A 230 -27.35 11.08 10.49
CA GLN A 230 -26.86 9.81 11.02
C GLN A 230 -26.09 9.98 12.32
N THR A 231 -26.28 9.04 13.25
CA THR A 231 -25.45 8.98 14.46
C THR A 231 -23.99 8.65 14.12
N LYS A 232 -23.06 9.47 14.62
CA LYS A 232 -21.62 9.25 14.42
C LYS A 232 -21.19 7.88 14.94
N PRO A 233 -20.43 7.10 14.15
CA PRO A 233 -19.92 5.79 14.59
C PRO A 233 -18.92 5.93 15.76
N LYS A 234 -18.94 4.95 16.65
CA LYS A 234 -18.03 4.88 17.81
C LYS A 234 -16.61 4.43 17.44
N SER A 235 -16.34 4.12 16.18
CA SER A 235 -15.05 3.59 15.69
C SER A 235 -14.63 4.34 14.45
N TYR A 236 -13.37 4.82 14.44
CA TYR A 236 -12.79 5.49 13.28
C TYR A 236 -12.79 4.63 12.02
N LYS A 237 -12.59 3.31 12.17
CA LYS A 237 -12.64 2.38 11.02
C LYS A 237 -14.02 2.36 10.35
N VAL A 238 -15.09 2.37 11.14
CA VAL A 238 -16.45 2.45 10.60
C VAL A 238 -16.68 3.79 9.92
N LEU A 239 -16.22 4.87 10.52
CA LEU A 239 -16.28 6.21 9.94
C LEU A 239 -15.56 6.27 8.58
N LEU A 240 -14.31 5.81 8.52
CA LEU A 240 -13.51 5.83 7.30
C LEU A 240 -14.14 4.96 6.20
N ALA A 241 -14.73 3.81 6.57
CA ALA A 241 -15.46 2.98 5.62
C ALA A 241 -16.68 3.69 5.05
N LYS A 242 -17.47 4.39 5.87
CA LYS A 242 -18.63 5.15 5.40
C LYS A 242 -18.23 6.30 4.47
N ILE A 243 -17.16 7.04 4.80
CA ILE A 243 -16.60 8.09 3.94
C ILE A 243 -16.19 7.52 2.57
N PHE A 244 -15.48 6.41 2.57
CA PHE A 244 -15.08 5.75 1.32
C PHE A 244 -16.27 5.31 0.47
N LEU A 245 -17.28 4.71 1.09
CA LEU A 245 -18.49 4.26 0.40
C LEU A 245 -19.25 5.44 -0.20
N GLN A 246 -19.37 6.55 0.50
CA GLN A 246 -20.00 7.77 -0.03
C GLN A 246 -19.25 8.34 -1.22
N PHE A 247 -17.91 8.41 -1.16
CA PHE A 247 -17.11 8.79 -2.32
C PHE A 247 -17.23 7.78 -3.47
N ASN A 248 -17.40 6.50 -3.15
CA ASN A 248 -17.57 5.45 -4.16
C ASN A 248 -18.91 5.57 -4.90
N GLU A 249 -19.98 5.95 -4.21
CA GLU A 249 -21.29 6.25 -4.82
C GLU A 249 -21.22 7.48 -5.73
N GLN A 250 -20.52 8.53 -5.32
CA GLN A 250 -20.35 9.74 -6.11
C GLN A 250 -19.44 9.52 -7.33
N ASN A 251 -18.30 8.88 -7.15
CA ASN A 251 -17.34 8.57 -8.21
C ASN A 251 -16.40 7.41 -7.83
N SER A 252 -16.77 6.19 -8.22
CA SER A 252 -16.01 4.98 -7.92
C SER A 252 -14.56 4.97 -8.45
N LYS A 253 -14.24 5.78 -9.48
CA LYS A 253 -12.88 5.86 -10.03
C LYS A 253 -11.92 6.64 -9.14
N SER A 254 -12.43 7.59 -8.36
CA SER A 254 -11.62 8.47 -7.50
C SER A 254 -11.83 8.24 -6.00
N SER A 255 -12.71 7.33 -5.59
CA SER A 255 -13.10 7.12 -4.19
C SER A 255 -11.91 6.89 -3.24
N PHE A 256 -10.98 6.04 -3.61
CA PHE A 256 -9.80 5.78 -2.77
C PHE A 256 -8.91 7.03 -2.67
N ARG A 257 -8.66 7.73 -3.77
CA ARG A 257 -7.85 8.97 -3.77
C ARG A 257 -8.51 10.05 -2.91
N GLN A 258 -9.82 10.21 -2.99
CA GLN A 258 -10.57 11.17 -2.16
C GLN A 258 -10.46 10.79 -0.69
N THR A 259 -10.60 9.49 -0.35
CA THR A 259 -10.44 9.00 1.01
C THR A 259 -9.02 9.19 1.54
N SER A 260 -7.99 8.92 0.72
CA SER A 260 -6.58 9.13 1.07
C SER A 260 -6.28 10.62 1.30
N SER A 261 -6.78 11.50 0.41
CA SER A 261 -6.64 12.96 0.58
C SER A 261 -7.38 13.47 1.81
N TYR A 262 -8.58 12.96 2.08
CA TYR A 262 -9.32 13.26 3.30
C TYR A 262 -8.52 12.88 4.55
N PHE A 263 -7.99 11.67 4.59
CA PHE A 263 -7.22 11.15 5.71
C PHE A 263 -5.96 11.99 5.95
N ALA A 264 -5.19 12.26 4.90
CA ALA A 264 -3.97 13.06 4.99
C ALA A 264 -4.25 14.46 5.52
N LYS A 265 -5.28 15.15 4.98
CA LYS A 265 -5.60 16.53 5.34
C LYS A 265 -6.15 16.69 6.75
N ASN A 266 -6.94 15.75 7.24
CA ASN A 266 -7.74 15.92 8.47
C ASN A 266 -7.22 15.12 9.65
N CYS A 267 -6.32 14.16 9.43
CA CYS A 267 -5.88 13.25 10.47
C CYS A 267 -4.36 13.21 10.67
N LEU A 268 -3.57 13.72 9.72
CA LEU A 268 -2.12 13.60 9.79
C LEU A 268 -1.46 14.98 9.88
N ASP A 269 -0.43 15.03 10.70
CA ASP A 269 0.53 16.14 10.74
C ASP A 269 1.81 15.72 9.99
N ASP A 270 2.08 16.41 8.89
CA ASP A 270 3.22 16.14 8.03
C ASP A 270 4.56 16.31 8.75
N ASP A 271 4.67 17.33 9.60
CA ASP A 271 5.90 17.66 10.31
C ASP A 271 6.14 16.66 11.44
N GLU A 272 5.13 16.29 12.20
CA GLU A 272 5.22 15.25 13.22
C GLU A 272 5.66 13.90 12.63
N ILE A 273 5.05 13.49 11.52
CA ILE A 273 5.39 12.23 10.84
C ILE A 273 6.82 12.26 10.30
N MET A 274 7.24 13.40 9.72
CA MET A 274 8.61 13.56 9.23
C MET A 274 9.62 13.55 10.39
N ALA A 275 9.32 14.18 11.52
CA ALA A 275 10.13 14.15 12.72
C ALA A 275 10.31 12.70 13.26
N GLN A 276 9.23 11.94 13.34
CA GLN A 276 9.28 10.52 13.71
C GLN A 276 10.11 9.70 12.71
N ALA A 277 9.98 9.96 11.40
CA ALA A 277 10.78 9.31 10.37
C ALA A 277 12.27 9.60 10.54
N ILE A 278 12.64 10.86 10.79
CA ILE A 278 14.02 11.30 11.06
C ILE A 278 14.60 10.56 12.28
N ALA A 279 13.87 10.50 13.38
CA ALA A 279 14.29 9.82 14.60
C ALA A 279 14.58 8.32 14.35
N LEU A 280 13.70 7.64 13.61
CA LEU A 280 13.90 6.24 13.23
C LEU A 280 15.09 6.05 12.30
N LEU A 281 15.32 6.95 11.37
CA LEU A 281 16.45 6.91 10.43
C LEU A 281 17.77 7.12 11.14
N LEU A 282 17.86 8.08 12.06
CA LEU A 282 19.04 8.31 12.92
C LEU A 282 19.35 7.08 13.76
N LYS A 283 18.33 6.49 14.41
CA LYS A 283 18.49 5.24 15.16
C LYS A 283 19.03 4.08 14.31
N ASN A 284 18.72 4.09 13.01
CA ASN A 284 19.25 3.12 12.04
C ASN A 284 20.58 3.55 11.39
N GLY A 285 21.26 4.54 11.95
CA GLY A 285 22.60 4.97 11.52
C GLY A 285 22.65 5.76 10.21
N LYS A 286 21.53 6.31 9.75
CA LYS A 286 21.52 7.16 8.56
C LYS A 286 22.08 8.55 8.88
N ALA A 287 22.99 9.04 8.04
CA ALA A 287 23.59 10.37 8.21
C ALA A 287 22.58 11.49 7.90
N GLN A 288 22.66 12.60 8.63
CA GLN A 288 21.83 13.79 8.42
C GLN A 288 21.74 14.22 6.95
N LYS A 289 22.89 14.36 6.28
CA LYS A 289 22.94 14.77 4.86
C LYS A 289 22.15 13.82 3.96
N TRP A 290 22.24 12.52 4.21
CA TRP A 290 21.48 11.51 3.48
C TRP A 290 19.97 11.67 3.71
N ILE A 291 19.55 11.90 4.95
CA ILE A 291 18.14 12.10 5.32
C ILE A 291 17.57 13.33 4.58
N ILE A 292 18.29 14.47 4.64
CA ILE A 292 17.85 15.70 4.00
C ILE A 292 17.66 15.53 2.49
N HIS A 293 18.63 14.90 1.81
CA HIS A 293 18.56 14.75 0.36
C HIS A 293 17.62 13.64 -0.09
N LYS A 294 17.65 12.49 0.58
CA LYS A 294 17.02 11.26 0.09
C LYS A 294 15.63 11.01 0.66
N VAL A 295 15.34 11.53 1.85
CA VAL A 295 14.07 11.31 2.53
C VAL A 295 13.21 12.56 2.55
N MET A 296 13.79 13.71 2.91
CA MET A 296 13.07 14.97 2.89
C MET A 296 13.00 15.59 1.47
N GLY A 297 13.80 15.09 0.51
CA GLY A 297 13.72 15.46 -0.91
C GLY A 297 14.41 16.79 -1.28
N TYR A 298 15.23 17.36 -0.40
CA TYR A 298 15.94 18.62 -0.72
C TYR A 298 17.12 18.38 -1.67
N PRO A 299 17.17 19.01 -2.86
CA PRO A 299 18.30 18.91 -3.77
C PRO A 299 19.55 19.61 -3.21
N SER A 300 20.72 19.29 -3.75
CA SER A 300 22.00 19.79 -3.22
C SER A 300 22.12 21.33 -3.17
N ASN A 301 21.50 22.03 -4.10
CA ASN A 301 21.46 23.50 -4.11
C ASN A 301 20.54 24.12 -3.04
N LYS A 302 19.68 23.32 -2.40
CA LYS A 302 18.78 23.71 -1.31
C LYS A 302 19.14 23.03 0.02
N TYR A 303 20.38 22.57 0.17
CA TYR A 303 20.81 21.83 1.36
C TYR A 303 20.65 22.64 2.66
N ASN A 304 20.98 23.93 2.65
CA ASN A 304 20.86 24.78 3.85
C ASN A 304 19.40 24.93 4.29
N GLU A 305 18.48 25.15 3.35
CA GLU A 305 17.03 25.19 3.60
C GLU A 305 16.55 23.85 4.23
N GLY A 306 16.95 22.74 3.64
CA GLY A 306 16.63 21.40 4.17
C GLY A 306 17.26 21.14 5.55
N ARG A 307 18.43 21.72 5.84
CA ARG A 307 19.10 21.59 7.14
C ARG A 307 18.41 22.39 8.23
N GLU A 308 17.93 23.58 7.92
CA GLU A 308 17.11 24.39 8.83
C GLU A 308 15.83 23.65 9.21
N LYS A 309 15.07 23.17 8.23
CA LYS A 309 13.85 22.37 8.47
C LYS A 309 14.12 21.09 9.23
N TYR A 310 15.25 20.44 8.98
CA TYR A 310 15.65 19.23 9.71
C TYR A 310 15.86 19.52 11.22
N TYR A 311 16.49 20.64 11.58
CA TYR A 311 16.67 20.99 13.00
C TYR A 311 15.36 21.43 13.64
N GLU A 312 14.51 22.18 12.95
CA GLU A 312 13.18 22.55 13.41
C GLU A 312 12.38 21.29 13.81
N LEU A 313 12.31 20.29 12.95
CA LEU A 313 11.60 19.03 13.21
C LEU A 313 12.19 18.21 14.37
N ILE A 314 13.50 18.24 14.58
CA ILE A 314 14.13 17.55 15.72
C ILE A 314 13.85 18.28 17.04
N ASP A 315 13.88 19.61 17.06
CA ASP A 315 13.67 20.40 18.27
C ASP A 315 12.20 20.34 18.71
N GLU A 316 11.26 20.37 17.78
CA GLU A 316 9.83 20.13 18.05
C GLU A 316 9.58 18.74 18.66
N SER A 317 10.26 17.70 18.17
CA SER A 317 10.15 16.34 18.71
C SER A 317 10.67 16.19 20.15
N LYS A 318 11.60 17.06 20.58
CA LYS A 318 12.12 17.07 21.97
C LYS A 318 11.22 17.84 22.94
N SER A 319 10.46 18.80 22.44
CA SER A 319 9.53 19.59 23.26
C SER A 319 8.18 18.90 23.50
N SER A 320 7.88 17.84 22.72
CA SER A 320 6.63 17.07 22.80
C SER A 320 6.75 15.77 23.63
N ASN A 321 7.95 15.45 24.16
CA ASN A 321 8.23 14.33 25.09
C ASN A 321 8.51 14.86 26.48
#